data_5d2a75b8ba90fb84987393fed0db764e
#
_entry.id   5d2a75b8ba90fb84987393fed0db764e
#
_cell.length_a   1.000
_cell.length_b   1.000
_cell.length_c   1.000
_cell.angle_alpha   90.00
_cell.angle_beta   90.00
_cell.angle_gamma   90.00
#
_symmetry.space_group_name_H-M   'P 1'
#
loop_
_entity.id
_entity.type
_entity.pdbx_description
1 polymer ?
#
loop_
_entity_poly.entity_id
_entity_poly.type
_entity_poly.pdbx_seq_one_letter_code
_entity_poly.pdbx_strand_id
1 'polypeptide(L)'
;REPAALWQRNGEIAVIAADGTVIDQMRDDRYAALPLVVGDDANLKLKDYLALIEAAGALAERVKAGTYVSGRRWTLKLDGVDIRLPETGATEALARLVKLERDNRILEKDIIAVDLRMPDRVVVRLTEEAAAARAESQKKSKPKGTST
;
A
#
# COMPACT_ATOMS: atom_id res chain seq x y z
N ARG A 1 -5.21 10.52 26.85
CA ARG A 1 -4.94 9.42 25.91
C ARG A 1 -3.78 9.79 25.02
N GLU A 2 -2.99 8.82 24.68
CA GLU A 2 -1.83 9.06 23.85
C GLU A 2 -2.18 9.00 22.37
N PRO A 3 -1.67 9.96 21.59
CA PRO A 3 -1.83 9.90 20.14
C PRO A 3 -1.15 8.65 19.58
N ALA A 4 -1.87 7.92 18.73
CA ALA A 4 -1.35 6.69 18.12
C ALA A 4 -1.26 6.80 16.61
N ALA A 5 -2.12 7.58 15.98
CA ALA A 5 -2.17 7.67 14.53
C ALA A 5 -2.93 8.91 14.09
N LEU A 6 -2.88 9.19 12.80
CA LEU A 6 -3.69 10.23 12.16
C LEU A 6 -4.76 9.54 11.33
N TRP A 7 -5.94 10.14 11.30
CA TRP A 7 -7.08 9.61 10.55
C TRP A 7 -7.61 10.69 9.62
N GLN A 8 -7.56 10.43 8.34
CA GLN A 8 -8.07 11.37 7.34
C GLN A 8 -9.40 10.88 6.79
N ARG A 9 -10.40 11.75 6.85
CA ARG A 9 -11.72 11.48 6.30
C ARG A 9 -12.28 12.80 5.79
N ASN A 10 -12.82 12.77 4.58
CA ASN A 10 -13.47 13.96 3.99
C ASN A 10 -12.55 15.18 3.95
N GLY A 11 -11.25 14.95 3.75
CA GLY A 11 -10.28 16.03 3.65
C GLY A 11 -9.78 16.58 4.97
N GLU A 12 -10.27 16.06 6.09
CA GLU A 12 -9.85 16.51 7.41
C GLU A 12 -9.01 15.45 8.09
N ILE A 13 -8.01 15.89 8.84
CA ILE A 13 -7.11 14.96 9.56
C ILE A 13 -7.31 15.15 11.05
N ALA A 14 -7.57 14.05 11.75
CA ALA A 14 -7.72 14.03 13.19
C ALA A 14 -6.63 13.18 13.80
N VAL A 15 -6.27 13.50 15.06
CA VAL A 15 -5.34 12.69 15.85
C VAL A 15 -6.18 11.69 16.62
N ILE A 16 -5.84 10.41 16.54
CA ILE A 16 -6.62 9.35 17.20
C ILE A 16 -5.76 8.52 18.14
N ALA A 17 -6.42 7.96 19.16
CA ALA A 17 -5.80 7.03 20.09
C ALA A 17 -5.78 5.62 19.47
N ALA A 18 -5.10 4.69 20.14
CA ALA A 18 -4.96 3.32 19.65
C ALA A 18 -6.30 2.62 19.46
N ASP A 19 -7.32 3.00 20.19
CA ASP A 19 -8.66 2.41 20.06
C ASP A 19 -9.51 3.09 18.98
N GLY A 20 -8.94 4.07 18.28
CA GLY A 20 -9.65 4.78 17.22
C GLY A 20 -10.39 6.02 17.65
N THR A 21 -10.37 6.34 18.96
CA THR A 21 -11.07 7.51 19.46
C THR A 21 -10.37 8.79 19.02
N VAL A 22 -11.13 9.76 18.53
CA VAL A 22 -10.58 11.06 18.14
C VAL A 22 -10.15 11.83 19.38
N ILE A 23 -8.88 12.24 19.41
CA ILE A 23 -8.34 13.03 20.52
C ILE A 23 -8.43 14.51 20.18
N ASP A 24 -8.03 14.89 18.97
CA ASP A 24 -7.95 16.28 18.57
C ASP A 24 -7.94 16.37 17.06
N GLN A 25 -8.08 17.57 16.54
CA GLN A 25 -7.87 17.84 15.12
C GLN A 25 -6.39 18.15 14.92
N MET A 26 -5.86 17.74 13.78
CA MET A 26 -4.48 18.08 13.46
C MET A 26 -4.40 19.51 12.96
N ARG A 27 -3.72 20.35 13.70
CA ARG A 27 -3.62 21.78 13.39
C ARG A 27 -2.25 22.22 12.93
N ASP A 28 -1.23 21.39 13.18
CA ASP A 28 0.14 21.70 12.82
C ASP A 28 0.90 20.39 12.59
N ASP A 29 2.20 20.47 12.42
CA ASP A 29 3.03 19.32 12.10
C ASP A 29 3.45 18.48 13.29
N ARG A 30 2.92 18.78 14.48
CA ARG A 30 3.37 18.11 15.71
C ARG A 30 3.27 16.59 15.61
N TYR A 31 2.23 16.10 14.96
CA TYR A 31 1.97 14.66 14.87
C TYR A 31 2.24 14.09 13.47
N ALA A 32 2.97 14.83 12.64
CA ALA A 32 3.16 14.42 11.25
C ALA A 32 3.88 13.08 11.08
N ALA A 33 4.65 12.66 12.10
CA ALA A 33 5.37 11.39 12.04
C ALA A 33 4.50 10.17 12.37
N LEU A 34 3.28 10.39 12.86
CA LEU A 34 2.40 9.28 13.20
C LEU A 34 1.87 8.59 11.94
N PRO A 35 1.56 7.28 12.04
CA PRO A 35 0.95 6.58 10.90
C PRO A 35 -0.35 7.23 10.48
N LEU A 36 -0.62 7.27 9.18
CA LEU A 36 -1.84 7.87 8.64
C LEU A 36 -2.75 6.78 8.09
N VAL A 37 -3.99 6.78 8.53
CA VAL A 37 -5.03 5.91 7.97
C VAL A 37 -6.09 6.80 7.32
N VAL A 38 -6.63 6.34 6.20
CA VAL A 38 -7.56 7.11 5.39
C VAL A 38 -8.84 6.33 5.15
N GLY A 39 -9.97 7.01 5.26
CA GLY A 39 -11.25 6.44 4.86
C GLY A 39 -12.21 6.22 6.02
N ASP A 40 -13.47 5.97 5.68
CA ASP A 40 -14.50 5.71 6.68
C ASP A 40 -14.14 4.45 7.46
N ASP A 41 -14.30 4.50 8.78
CA ASP A 41 -14.03 3.39 9.69
C ASP A 41 -12.56 2.96 9.75
N ALA A 42 -11.64 3.65 9.06
CA ALA A 42 -10.22 3.32 9.13
C ALA A 42 -9.70 3.44 10.57
N ASN A 43 -10.25 4.39 11.32
CA ASN A 43 -9.85 4.56 12.72
C ASN A 43 -10.21 3.35 13.57
N LEU A 44 -11.32 2.68 13.27
CA LEU A 44 -11.77 1.51 14.02
C LEU A 44 -10.94 0.27 13.70
N LYS A 45 -10.21 0.30 12.61
CA LYS A 45 -9.37 -0.82 12.17
C LYS A 45 -7.88 -0.51 12.29
N LEU A 46 -7.55 0.44 13.15
CA LEU A 46 -6.16 0.85 13.32
C LEU A 46 -5.26 -0.31 13.76
N LYS A 47 -5.75 -1.20 14.60
CA LYS A 47 -4.96 -2.35 15.03
C LYS A 47 -4.55 -3.22 13.84
N ASP A 48 -5.47 -3.42 12.91
CA ASP A 48 -5.18 -4.20 11.71
C ASP A 48 -4.12 -3.51 10.87
N TYR A 49 -4.22 -2.19 10.74
CA TYR A 49 -3.24 -1.42 10.00
C TYR A 49 -1.85 -1.51 10.64
N LEU A 50 -1.79 -1.38 11.96
CA LEU A 50 -0.51 -1.44 12.66
C LEU A 50 0.12 -2.83 12.52
N ALA A 51 -0.72 -3.89 12.49
CA ALA A 51 -0.22 -5.24 12.23
C ALA A 51 0.37 -5.36 10.83
N LEU A 52 -0.24 -4.68 9.85
CA LEU A 52 0.28 -4.67 8.49
C LEU A 52 1.63 -3.95 8.43
N ILE A 53 1.76 -2.83 9.12
CA ILE A 53 3.02 -2.10 9.17
C ILE A 53 4.12 -3.00 9.76
N GLU A 54 3.80 -3.73 10.82
CA GLU A 54 4.74 -4.64 11.42
C GLU A 54 5.11 -5.76 10.46
N ALA A 55 4.14 -6.31 9.75
CA ALA A 55 4.38 -7.37 8.77
C ALA A 55 5.18 -6.87 7.56
N ALA A 56 5.14 -5.57 7.30
CA ALA A 56 5.88 -4.99 6.19
C ALA A 56 7.40 -5.00 6.41
N GLY A 57 7.83 -5.15 7.66
CA GLY A 57 9.26 -5.24 7.95
C GLY A 57 10.05 -4.06 7.39
N ALA A 58 10.99 -4.34 6.50
CA ALA A 58 11.83 -3.30 5.93
C ALA A 58 11.05 -2.28 5.09
N LEU A 59 9.87 -2.65 4.60
CA LEU A 59 9.05 -1.72 3.82
C LEU A 59 8.25 -0.75 4.67
N ALA A 60 8.19 -0.99 5.98
CA ALA A 60 7.37 -0.16 6.87
C ALA A 60 7.73 1.32 6.78
N GLU A 61 9.01 1.63 6.66
CA GLU A 61 9.47 3.01 6.57
C GLU A 61 9.04 3.70 5.29
N ARG A 62 8.70 2.91 4.26
CA ARG A 62 8.27 3.46 2.98
C ARG A 62 6.75 3.66 2.90
N VAL A 63 6.02 3.14 3.87
CA VAL A 63 4.56 3.28 3.90
C VAL A 63 4.20 4.70 4.32
N LYS A 64 3.49 5.40 3.45
CA LYS A 64 3.06 6.77 3.72
C LYS A 64 1.67 6.83 4.34
N ALA A 65 0.79 5.91 3.95
CA ALA A 65 -0.57 5.88 4.46
C ALA A 65 -1.21 4.53 4.17
N GLY A 66 -2.28 4.22 4.88
CA GLY A 66 -3.10 3.07 4.57
C GLY A 66 -4.52 3.53 4.34
N THR A 67 -5.13 3.13 3.23
CA THR A 67 -6.51 3.45 2.91
C THR A 67 -7.37 2.21 3.14
N TYR A 68 -8.42 2.38 3.95
CA TYR A 68 -9.37 1.30 4.21
C TYR A 68 -10.49 1.40 3.18
N VAL A 69 -10.52 0.46 2.25
CA VAL A 69 -11.37 0.52 1.07
C VAL A 69 -12.62 -0.31 1.26
N SER A 70 -13.77 0.31 1.05
CA SER A 70 -15.09 -0.36 1.06
C SER A 70 -15.38 -1.10 2.36
N GLY A 71 -14.78 -0.68 3.46
CA GLY A 71 -14.99 -1.30 4.77
C GLY A 71 -14.47 -2.72 4.86
N ARG A 72 -13.57 -3.13 3.98
CA ARG A 72 -13.11 -4.51 3.91
C ARG A 72 -11.62 -4.69 3.73
N ARG A 73 -10.96 -3.86 2.95
CA ARG A 73 -9.59 -4.10 2.52
C ARG A 73 -8.71 -2.90 2.75
N TRP A 74 -7.44 -3.15 2.93
CA TRP A 74 -6.45 -2.10 3.04
C TRP A 74 -5.66 -1.97 1.74
N THR A 75 -5.39 -0.73 1.36
CA THR A 75 -4.41 -0.42 0.32
C THR A 75 -3.32 0.40 0.99
N LEU A 76 -2.10 -0.07 0.92
CA LEU A 76 -0.97 0.67 1.48
C LEU A 76 -0.37 1.57 0.41
N LYS A 77 -0.09 2.81 0.78
CA LYS A 77 0.55 3.75 -0.14
C LYS A 77 2.01 3.89 0.23
N LEU A 78 2.87 3.49 -0.68
CA LEU A 78 4.30 3.70 -0.58
C LEU A 78 4.67 4.85 -1.52
N ASP A 79 5.96 5.13 -1.69
CA ASP A 79 6.40 6.22 -2.56
C ASP A 79 6.00 5.94 -4.01
N GLY A 80 4.86 6.48 -4.42
CA GLY A 80 4.38 6.33 -5.78
C GLY A 80 3.82 4.96 -6.15
N VAL A 81 3.71 4.05 -5.20
CA VAL A 81 3.22 2.69 -5.44
C VAL A 81 2.08 2.37 -4.49
N ASP A 82 0.98 1.84 -5.02
CA ASP A 82 -0.14 1.37 -4.21
C ASP A 82 -0.07 -0.15 -4.08
N ILE A 83 -0.15 -0.63 -2.84
CA ILE A 83 -0.17 -2.07 -2.56
C ILE A 83 -1.59 -2.44 -2.15
N ARG A 84 -2.28 -3.21 -2.99
CA ARG A 84 -3.65 -3.64 -2.71
C ARG A 84 -3.64 -4.99 -2.03
N LEU A 85 -4.18 -5.03 -0.83
CA LEU A 85 -4.15 -6.24 -0.01
C LEU A 85 -5.51 -6.94 -0.02
N PRO A 86 -5.52 -8.27 0.19
CA PRO A 86 -6.78 -9.00 0.27
C PRO A 86 -7.50 -8.72 1.59
N GLU A 87 -8.77 -9.04 1.64
CA GLU A 87 -9.57 -8.89 2.85
C GLU A 87 -9.09 -9.84 3.94
N THR A 88 -8.74 -11.06 3.57
CA THR A 88 -8.19 -12.06 4.49
C THR A 88 -6.80 -12.45 4.04
N GLY A 89 -5.93 -12.76 5.00
CA GLY A 89 -4.56 -13.14 4.69
C GLY A 89 -3.69 -11.96 4.25
N ALA A 90 -4.05 -10.75 4.68
CA ALA A 90 -3.32 -9.55 4.28
C ALA A 90 -1.88 -9.56 4.77
N THR A 91 -1.65 -10.00 6.02
CA THR A 91 -0.29 -10.05 6.57
C THR A 91 0.58 -11.05 5.82
N GLU A 92 0.01 -12.21 5.48
CA GLU A 92 0.73 -13.22 4.70
C GLU A 92 1.06 -12.72 3.29
N ALA A 93 0.09 -12.03 2.66
CA ALA A 93 0.31 -11.45 1.34
C ALA A 93 1.41 -10.41 1.38
N LEU A 94 1.41 -9.58 2.42
CA LEU A 94 2.41 -8.55 2.57
C LEU A 94 3.80 -9.13 2.83
N ALA A 95 3.86 -10.20 3.62
CA ALA A 95 5.13 -10.90 3.86
C ALA A 95 5.70 -11.47 2.57
N ARG A 96 4.83 -11.95 1.68
CA ARG A 96 5.22 -12.45 0.37
C ARG A 96 5.81 -11.32 -0.48
N LEU A 97 5.19 -10.15 -0.43
CA LEU A 97 5.69 -8.99 -1.15
C LEU A 97 7.05 -8.56 -0.62
N VAL A 98 7.23 -8.56 0.70
CA VAL A 98 8.51 -8.20 1.31
C VAL A 98 9.62 -9.11 0.79
N LYS A 99 9.33 -10.40 0.69
CA LYS A 99 10.29 -11.36 0.17
C LYS A 99 10.59 -11.11 -1.31
N LEU A 100 9.57 -10.82 -2.11
CA LEU A 100 9.77 -10.52 -3.52
C LEU A 100 10.60 -9.26 -3.71
N GLU A 101 10.36 -8.26 -2.89
CA GLU A 101 11.15 -7.03 -2.97
C GLU A 101 12.61 -7.28 -2.59
N ARG A 102 12.82 -8.06 -1.53
CA ARG A 102 14.17 -8.38 -1.08
C ARG A 102 14.94 -9.17 -2.15
N ASP A 103 14.28 -10.12 -2.78
CA ASP A 103 14.94 -11.01 -3.73
C ASP A 103 15.03 -10.43 -5.14
N ASN A 104 14.06 -9.67 -5.57
CA ASN A 104 13.92 -9.21 -6.96
C ASN A 104 13.78 -7.71 -7.14
N ARG A 105 13.68 -6.95 -6.07
CA ARG A 105 13.56 -5.49 -6.11
C ARG A 105 12.43 -5.02 -7.02
N ILE A 106 11.28 -5.66 -6.94
CA ILE A 106 10.17 -5.36 -7.85
C ILE A 106 9.63 -3.94 -7.68
N LEU A 107 9.75 -3.36 -6.48
CA LEU A 107 9.24 -2.00 -6.24
C LEU A 107 10.17 -0.92 -6.78
N GLU A 108 11.36 -1.30 -7.21
CA GLU A 108 12.30 -0.35 -7.82
C GLU A 108 12.15 -0.26 -9.33
N LYS A 109 11.24 -1.07 -9.88
CA LYS A 109 10.94 -1.01 -11.31
C LYS A 109 9.86 0.05 -11.51
N ASP A 110 9.58 0.38 -12.76
CA ASP A 110 8.62 1.42 -13.07
C ASP A 110 7.18 0.92 -12.87
N ILE A 111 6.80 0.70 -11.62
CA ILE A 111 5.46 0.23 -11.29
C ILE A 111 4.71 1.26 -10.45
N ILE A 112 3.40 1.27 -10.58
CA ILE A 112 2.54 2.18 -9.82
C ILE A 112 1.61 1.43 -8.86
N ALA A 113 1.46 0.12 -9.02
CA ALA A 113 0.61 -0.65 -8.13
C ALA A 113 1.03 -2.11 -8.12
N VAL A 114 0.83 -2.75 -6.98
CA VAL A 114 0.98 -4.19 -6.82
C VAL A 114 -0.33 -4.70 -6.25
N ASP A 115 -0.95 -5.67 -6.91
CA ASP A 115 -2.23 -6.22 -6.50
C ASP A 115 -2.01 -7.61 -5.89
N LEU A 116 -2.27 -7.73 -4.61
CA LEU A 116 -2.10 -8.98 -3.87
C LEU A 116 -3.43 -9.59 -3.47
N ARG A 117 -4.54 -9.10 -4.04
CA ARG A 117 -5.87 -9.55 -3.64
C ARG A 117 -6.14 -11.01 -4.01
N MET A 118 -5.43 -11.53 -5.00
CA MET A 118 -5.58 -12.92 -5.40
C MET A 118 -4.50 -13.77 -4.71
N PRO A 119 -4.90 -14.86 -4.03
CA PRO A 119 -3.93 -15.61 -3.23
C PRO A 119 -2.87 -16.36 -4.02
N ASP A 120 -3.14 -16.64 -5.29
CA ASP A 120 -2.25 -17.45 -6.11
C ASP A 120 -1.34 -16.64 -7.03
N ARG A 121 -1.41 -15.32 -7.00
CA ARG A 121 -0.62 -14.51 -7.92
C ARG A 121 -0.37 -13.10 -7.40
N VAL A 122 0.67 -12.48 -7.93
CA VAL A 122 0.98 -11.09 -7.69
C VAL A 122 0.89 -10.38 -9.02
N VAL A 123 0.04 -9.36 -9.11
CA VAL A 123 -0.14 -8.61 -10.34
C VAL A 123 0.47 -7.23 -10.15
N VAL A 124 1.37 -6.83 -11.04
CA VAL A 124 1.99 -5.50 -10.98
C VAL A 124 1.46 -4.64 -12.11
N ARG A 125 1.27 -3.36 -11.81
CA ARG A 125 0.85 -2.38 -12.80
C ARG A 125 2.01 -1.43 -13.08
N LEU A 126 2.34 -1.26 -14.34
CA LEU A 126 3.45 -0.40 -14.74
C LEU A 126 2.98 1.04 -14.96
N THR A 127 3.91 2.00 -14.89
CA THR A 127 3.62 3.35 -15.33
C THR A 127 3.30 3.31 -16.81
N GLU A 128 2.60 4.32 -17.33
CA GLU A 128 2.28 4.37 -18.76
C GLU A 128 3.53 4.32 -19.62
N GLU A 129 4.57 5.01 -19.21
CA GLU A 129 5.82 5.04 -19.96
C GLU A 129 6.48 3.66 -19.98
N ALA A 130 6.53 2.99 -18.84
CA ALA A 130 7.13 1.67 -18.77
C ALA A 130 6.30 0.64 -19.53
N ALA A 131 4.97 0.74 -19.48
CA ALA A 131 4.09 -0.15 -20.20
C ALA A 131 4.26 0.02 -21.71
N ALA A 132 4.39 1.24 -22.16
CA ALA A 132 4.60 1.53 -23.58
C ALA A 132 5.97 1.02 -24.04
N ALA A 133 7.01 1.23 -23.24
CA ALA A 133 8.35 0.76 -23.57
C ALA A 133 8.39 -0.77 -23.63
N ARG A 134 7.70 -1.43 -22.74
CA ARG A 134 7.64 -2.88 -22.72
C ARG A 134 6.90 -3.43 -23.93
N ALA A 135 5.78 -2.80 -24.30
CA ALA A 135 5.03 -3.19 -25.48
C ALA A 135 5.86 -3.01 -26.74
N GLU A 136 6.59 -1.92 -26.83
CA GLU A 136 7.49 -1.66 -27.94
C GLU A 136 8.58 -2.71 -28.05
N SER A 137 9.18 -3.03 -26.91
CA SER A 137 10.21 -4.07 -26.84
C SER A 137 9.66 -5.43 -27.25
N GLN A 138 8.45 -5.75 -26.83
CA GLN A 138 7.80 -7.01 -27.20
C GLN A 138 7.49 -7.08 -28.68
N LYS A 139 7.11 -5.97 -29.28
CA LYS A 139 6.89 -5.91 -30.71
C LYS A 139 8.16 -6.20 -31.48
N LYS A 140 9.27 -5.65 -31.05
CA LYS A 140 10.53 -5.86 -31.72
C LYS A 140 11.07 -7.27 -31.57
N SER A 141 10.87 -7.88 -30.42
CA SER A 141 11.40 -9.19 -30.17
C SER A 141 10.51 -10.31 -30.68
N LYS A 142 9.39 -9.93 -31.22
CA LYS A 142 8.43 -10.91 -31.62
C LYS A 142 8.60 -11.38 -33.01
N PRO A 143 9.52 -11.62 -33.47
CA PRO A 143 9.74 -12.02 -34.72
C PRO A 143 9.67 -13.26 -34.81
N LYS A 144 9.98 -13.46 -34.88
CA LYS A 144 10.11 -14.48 -34.89
C LYS A 144 9.28 -15.19 -34.67
N GLY A 145 8.65 -15.29 -34.72
CA GLY A 145 8.03 -15.86 -34.61
C GLY A 145 7.23 -16.25 -34.68
N THR A 146 7.05 -16.13 -34.75
CA THR A 146 6.40 -16.40 -34.92
C THR A 146 5.93 -16.60 -35.56
N SER A 147 6.07 -16.54 -35.85
CA SER A 147 5.78 -16.58 -36.43
C SER A 147 5.34 -17.00 -36.72
N THR A 148 5.32 -17.20 -36.74
CA THR A 148 5.11 -17.38 -36.86
C THR A 148 5.02 -17.51 -36.76
#